data_8ea1b66da2e735f591bf47febd2f3f4e
#
_entry.id   8ea1b66da2e735f591bf47febd2f3f4e
#
_cell.length_a   1.000
_cell.length_b   1.000
_cell.length_c   1.000
_cell.angle_alpha   90.00
_cell.angle_beta   90.00
_cell.angle_gamma   90.00
#
_symmetry.space_group_name_H-M   'P 1'
#
loop_
_entity.id
_entity.type
_entity.pdbx_description
1 polymer ?
#
loop_
_entity_poly.entity_id
_entity_poly.type
_entity_poly.pdbx_seq_one_letter_code
_entity_poly.pdbx_strand_id
1 'polypeptide(L)'
;KWHKNKKTRRNVLAYKGSLYYNPAKAQVRKLIVNGVKEIVQNYDVDGIHMDDYFYPTFSSSNVNSAFDAKEYRASTMAKSKKSIVTFRRQQVNILVKDIHSAVKAINPNVTFGISPAGNIDNLTSRYSYYVDINKWLNSSDYVDYICPQIYWGFKHPYAKFDKVTNRWMKAAKSKKVKVYIGIAVYRAGHNTGAGSRERREWKSDANVLKKQVQYARKKGCDGFAFFDYQDLKSRTSAKAVKRLKKVLK
;
A
#
# COMPACT_ATOMS: atom_id res chain seq x y z
N LYS A 1 -14.90 9.89 -19.97
CA LYS A 1 -14.52 10.33 -21.32
C LYS A 1 -13.64 9.30 -22.04
N TRP A 2 -12.50 8.88 -21.48
CA TRP A 2 -11.59 7.91 -22.10
C TRP A 2 -12.23 6.56 -22.43
N HIS A 3 -13.01 5.99 -21.51
CA HIS A 3 -13.63 4.68 -21.68
C HIS A 3 -14.58 4.61 -22.89
N LYS A 4 -15.26 5.73 -23.23
CA LYS A 4 -16.21 5.81 -24.36
C LYS A 4 -15.54 6.07 -25.71
N ASN A 5 -14.28 6.54 -25.74
CA ASN A 5 -13.58 6.89 -26.99
C ASN A 5 -12.80 5.70 -27.54
N LYS A 6 -13.03 5.31 -28.79
CA LYS A 6 -12.37 4.17 -29.45
C LYS A 6 -10.84 4.24 -29.39
N LYS A 7 -10.22 5.42 -29.54
CA LYS A 7 -8.77 5.62 -29.53
C LYS A 7 -8.16 5.49 -28.11
N THR A 8 -8.90 5.85 -27.07
CA THR A 8 -8.39 5.94 -25.68
C THR A 8 -9.05 4.95 -24.72
N ARG A 9 -10.02 4.16 -25.17
CA ARG A 9 -10.78 3.22 -24.30
C ARG A 9 -9.91 2.20 -23.55
N ARG A 10 -8.70 1.95 -24.05
CA ARG A 10 -7.75 1.07 -23.36
C ARG A 10 -7.01 1.74 -22.19
N ASN A 11 -7.18 3.04 -22.00
CA ASN A 11 -6.66 3.75 -20.83
C ASN A 11 -7.48 3.48 -19.56
N VAL A 12 -8.78 3.16 -19.75
CA VAL A 12 -9.69 2.81 -18.65
C VAL A 12 -10.39 1.51 -18.99
N LEU A 13 -10.20 0.49 -18.18
CA LEU A 13 -10.71 -0.86 -18.41
C LEU A 13 -11.77 -1.21 -17.37
N ALA A 14 -12.87 -1.79 -17.86
CA ALA A 14 -13.88 -2.38 -17.00
C ALA A 14 -13.44 -3.78 -16.52
N TYR A 15 -13.57 -4.05 -15.25
CA TYR A 15 -13.32 -5.36 -14.67
C TYR A 15 -14.23 -5.58 -13.45
N LYS A 16 -15.01 -6.65 -13.43
CA LYS A 16 -15.96 -7.00 -12.35
C LYS A 16 -16.82 -5.81 -11.89
N GLY A 17 -17.42 -5.11 -12.85
CA GLY A 17 -18.34 -3.99 -12.58
C GLY A 17 -17.68 -2.65 -12.22
N SER A 18 -16.37 -2.60 -12.05
CA SER A 18 -15.62 -1.38 -11.73
C SER A 18 -14.76 -0.91 -12.90
N LEU A 19 -14.47 0.39 -12.94
CA LEU A 19 -13.55 0.99 -13.90
C LEU A 19 -12.19 1.22 -13.26
N TYR A 20 -11.14 0.84 -13.97
CA TYR A 20 -9.76 0.98 -13.53
C TYR A 20 -8.94 1.73 -14.58
N TYR A 21 -8.06 2.60 -14.16
CA TYR A 21 -6.97 3.05 -14.99
C TYR A 21 -6.05 1.88 -15.37
N ASN A 22 -5.55 1.88 -16.60
CA ASN A 22 -4.65 0.83 -17.08
C ASN A 22 -3.18 1.25 -16.92
N PRO A 23 -2.44 0.74 -15.93
CA PRO A 23 -1.05 1.16 -15.70
C PRO A 23 -0.10 0.78 -16.85
N ALA A 24 -0.50 -0.17 -17.71
CA ALA A 24 0.27 -0.54 -18.88
C ALA A 24 0.31 0.55 -19.98
N LYS A 25 -0.55 1.58 -19.85
CA LYS A 25 -0.60 2.71 -20.80
C LYS A 25 0.24 3.89 -20.28
N ALA A 26 1.28 4.27 -21.02
CA ALA A 26 2.11 5.41 -20.69
C ALA A 26 1.30 6.70 -20.49
N GLN A 27 0.24 6.92 -21.30
CA GLN A 27 -0.66 8.06 -21.15
C GLN A 27 -1.37 8.09 -19.79
N VAL A 28 -1.71 6.92 -19.23
CA VAL A 28 -2.31 6.81 -17.88
C VAL A 28 -1.28 7.15 -16.81
N ARG A 29 -0.08 6.58 -16.90
CA ARG A 29 1.00 6.92 -15.95
C ARG A 29 1.31 8.41 -15.97
N LYS A 30 1.42 9.01 -17.17
CA LYS A 30 1.63 10.46 -17.32
C LYS A 30 0.50 11.29 -16.67
N LEU A 31 -0.77 10.87 -16.82
CA LEU A 31 -1.88 11.55 -16.16
C LEU A 31 -1.73 11.55 -14.64
N ILE A 32 -1.40 10.39 -14.05
CA ILE A 32 -1.23 10.26 -12.58
C ILE A 32 -0.04 11.10 -12.11
N VAL A 33 1.09 11.01 -12.78
CA VAL A 33 2.28 11.81 -12.48
C VAL A 33 1.98 13.30 -12.57
N ASN A 34 1.25 13.75 -13.58
CA ASN A 34 0.88 15.16 -13.74
C ASN A 34 -0.05 15.64 -12.60
N GLY A 35 -0.98 14.79 -12.12
CA GLY A 35 -1.80 15.13 -10.97
C GLY A 35 -0.98 15.28 -9.68
N VAL A 36 0.01 14.42 -9.47
CA VAL A 36 0.93 14.56 -8.33
C VAL A 36 1.80 15.83 -8.47
N LYS A 37 2.31 16.11 -9.67
CA LYS A 37 3.06 17.34 -9.92
C LYS A 37 2.23 18.58 -9.62
N GLU A 38 1.00 18.61 -10.06
CA GLU A 38 0.06 19.71 -9.80
C GLU A 38 -0.10 19.97 -8.29
N ILE A 39 -0.25 18.92 -7.49
CA ILE A 39 -0.35 19.04 -6.03
C ILE A 39 0.93 19.64 -5.45
N VAL A 40 2.10 19.11 -5.78
CA VAL A 40 3.38 19.58 -5.22
C VAL A 40 3.75 20.99 -5.68
N GLN A 41 3.29 21.40 -6.86
CA GLN A 41 3.55 22.73 -7.41
C GLN A 41 2.66 23.84 -6.82
N ASN A 42 1.41 23.50 -6.47
CA ASN A 42 0.41 24.51 -6.13
C ASN A 42 -0.01 24.50 -4.65
N TYR A 43 0.41 23.49 -3.87
CA TYR A 43 0.07 23.39 -2.45
C TYR A 43 1.33 23.17 -1.61
N ASP A 44 1.34 23.81 -0.43
CA ASP A 44 2.42 23.62 0.56
C ASP A 44 2.21 22.32 1.32
N VAL A 45 2.67 21.22 0.72
CA VAL A 45 2.54 19.86 1.27
C VAL A 45 3.91 19.31 1.68
N ASP A 46 3.98 18.64 2.82
CA ASP A 46 5.20 17.97 3.30
C ASP A 46 5.43 16.62 2.61
N GLY A 47 4.39 16.04 2.02
CA GLY A 47 4.48 14.74 1.38
C GLY A 47 3.29 14.33 0.55
N ILE A 48 3.52 13.32 -0.29
CA ILE A 48 2.50 12.61 -1.06
C ILE A 48 2.40 11.20 -0.51
N HIS A 49 1.17 10.76 -0.23
CA HIS A 49 0.86 9.42 0.27
C HIS A 49 -0.13 8.72 -0.64
N MET A 50 0.12 7.47 -0.98
CA MET A 50 -0.75 6.66 -1.84
C MET A 50 -1.01 5.28 -1.25
N ASP A 51 -2.18 4.71 -1.58
CA ASP A 51 -2.45 3.28 -1.42
C ASP A 51 -1.86 2.44 -2.57
N ASP A 52 -2.03 1.12 -2.52
CA ASP A 52 -1.47 0.14 -3.46
C ASP A 52 -2.48 -0.46 -4.46
N TYR A 53 -3.58 0.22 -4.71
CA TYR A 53 -4.65 -0.27 -5.62
C TYR A 53 -4.30 -0.13 -7.11
N PHE A 54 -3.11 -0.60 -7.50
CA PHE A 54 -2.61 -0.46 -8.88
C PHE A 54 -3.33 -1.33 -9.89
N TYR A 55 -3.77 -2.52 -9.48
CA TYR A 55 -4.44 -3.50 -10.32
C TYR A 55 -5.62 -4.16 -9.61
N PRO A 56 -6.65 -4.60 -10.36
CA PRO A 56 -7.68 -5.45 -9.79
C PRO A 56 -7.12 -6.83 -9.40
N THR A 57 -7.84 -7.54 -8.53
CA THR A 57 -7.52 -8.93 -8.18
C THR A 57 -8.04 -9.89 -9.25
N PHE A 58 -7.15 -10.69 -9.81
CA PHE A 58 -7.44 -11.74 -10.80
C PHE A 58 -7.63 -13.10 -10.15
N SER A 59 -8.13 -14.06 -10.92
CA SER A 59 -8.19 -15.48 -10.60
C SER A 59 -7.15 -16.29 -11.38
N SER A 60 -6.96 -17.56 -11.02
CA SER A 60 -6.11 -18.47 -11.79
C SER A 60 -6.56 -18.64 -13.24
N SER A 61 -7.87 -18.60 -13.50
CA SER A 61 -8.47 -18.76 -14.83
C SER A 61 -8.28 -17.55 -15.73
N ASN A 62 -8.11 -16.33 -15.18
CA ASN A 62 -8.11 -15.12 -16.01
C ASN A 62 -6.88 -14.23 -15.87
N VAL A 63 -5.94 -14.54 -14.98
CA VAL A 63 -4.73 -13.73 -14.75
C VAL A 63 -3.91 -13.49 -16.03
N ASN A 64 -3.90 -14.44 -16.96
CA ASN A 64 -3.12 -14.38 -18.20
C ASN A 64 -3.89 -13.76 -19.39
N SER A 65 -5.21 -13.63 -19.29
CA SER A 65 -6.07 -13.23 -20.41
C SER A 65 -6.84 -11.94 -20.20
N ALA A 66 -7.07 -11.55 -18.94
CA ALA A 66 -7.90 -10.40 -18.62
C ALA A 66 -7.13 -9.07 -18.62
N PHE A 67 -7.91 -7.98 -18.62
CA PHE A 67 -7.48 -6.62 -18.36
C PHE A 67 -6.45 -6.11 -19.41
N ASP A 68 -5.17 -6.02 -19.03
CA ASP A 68 -4.06 -5.51 -19.81
C ASP A 68 -3.33 -6.59 -20.63
N ALA A 69 -3.89 -7.78 -20.74
CA ALA A 69 -3.27 -8.89 -21.48
C ALA A 69 -2.99 -8.56 -22.95
N LYS A 70 -3.79 -7.64 -23.55
CA LYS A 70 -3.54 -7.14 -24.92
C LYS A 70 -2.25 -6.32 -24.97
N GLU A 71 -2.05 -5.42 -24.02
CA GLU A 71 -0.85 -4.59 -23.91
C GLU A 71 0.38 -5.46 -23.62
N TYR A 72 0.24 -6.46 -22.74
CA TYR A 72 1.31 -7.42 -22.51
C TYR A 72 1.73 -8.15 -23.79
N ARG A 73 0.79 -8.74 -24.55
CA ARG A 73 1.11 -9.47 -25.79
C ARG A 73 1.80 -8.60 -26.84
N ALA A 74 1.50 -7.31 -26.88
CA ALA A 74 2.15 -6.36 -27.79
C ALA A 74 3.51 -5.86 -27.29
N SER A 75 3.92 -6.19 -26.07
CA SER A 75 5.15 -5.68 -25.46
C SER A 75 6.39 -6.47 -25.85
N THR A 76 7.55 -5.82 -25.76
CA THR A 76 8.86 -6.48 -25.88
C THR A 76 9.06 -7.56 -24.81
N MET A 77 8.45 -7.43 -23.65
CA MET A 77 8.54 -8.42 -22.57
C MET A 77 7.89 -9.74 -22.95
N ALA A 78 6.73 -9.71 -23.65
CA ALA A 78 6.12 -10.93 -24.17
C ALA A 78 6.99 -11.59 -25.24
N LYS A 79 7.57 -10.79 -26.15
CA LYS A 79 8.53 -11.26 -27.15
C LYS A 79 9.76 -11.92 -26.52
N SER A 80 10.25 -11.39 -25.40
CA SER A 80 11.35 -11.96 -24.59
C SER A 80 10.89 -13.04 -23.60
N LYS A 81 9.69 -13.61 -23.76
CA LYS A 81 9.13 -14.70 -22.94
C LYS A 81 9.04 -14.39 -21.42
N LYS A 82 9.02 -13.11 -21.03
CA LYS A 82 8.76 -12.71 -19.66
C LYS A 82 7.27 -12.86 -19.34
N SER A 83 6.93 -13.27 -18.12
CA SER A 83 5.53 -13.49 -17.73
C SER A 83 4.72 -12.18 -17.66
N ILE A 84 3.39 -12.27 -17.80
CA ILE A 84 2.49 -11.13 -17.61
C ILE A 84 2.58 -10.57 -16.17
N VAL A 85 2.90 -11.40 -15.19
CA VAL A 85 3.13 -10.99 -13.80
C VAL A 85 4.34 -10.06 -13.72
N THR A 86 5.43 -10.43 -14.37
CA THR A 86 6.64 -9.59 -14.47
C THR A 86 6.34 -8.29 -15.20
N PHE A 87 5.58 -8.35 -16.29
CA PHE A 87 5.14 -7.16 -17.05
C PHE A 87 4.34 -6.20 -16.16
N ARG A 88 3.29 -6.66 -15.47
CA ARG A 88 2.47 -5.83 -14.59
C ARG A 88 3.28 -5.19 -13.47
N ARG A 89 4.14 -5.97 -12.82
CA ARG A 89 5.05 -5.47 -11.79
C ARG A 89 5.98 -4.37 -12.32
N GLN A 90 6.48 -4.53 -13.53
CA GLN A 90 7.29 -3.49 -14.16
C GLN A 90 6.48 -2.22 -14.47
N GLN A 91 5.20 -2.32 -14.91
CA GLN A 91 4.38 -1.13 -15.13
C GLN A 91 4.13 -0.35 -13.83
N VAL A 92 3.91 -1.06 -12.71
CA VAL A 92 3.80 -0.43 -11.40
C VAL A 92 5.13 0.20 -10.97
N ASN A 93 6.24 -0.49 -11.15
CA ASN A 93 7.58 0.05 -10.84
C ASN A 93 7.88 1.34 -11.62
N ILE A 94 7.54 1.38 -12.91
CA ILE A 94 7.69 2.60 -13.74
C ILE A 94 6.85 3.73 -13.15
N LEU A 95 5.57 3.49 -12.88
CA LEU A 95 4.67 4.50 -12.32
C LEU A 95 5.21 5.07 -10.99
N VAL A 96 5.59 4.21 -10.07
CA VAL A 96 6.07 4.62 -8.74
C VAL A 96 7.38 5.40 -8.84
N LYS A 97 8.31 4.95 -9.68
CA LYS A 97 9.57 5.67 -9.93
C LYS A 97 9.32 7.03 -10.59
N ASP A 98 8.43 7.11 -11.58
CA ASP A 98 8.09 8.36 -12.26
C ASP A 98 7.47 9.38 -11.30
N ILE A 99 6.59 8.93 -10.38
CA ILE A 99 6.02 9.79 -9.33
C ILE A 99 7.13 10.31 -8.40
N HIS A 100 7.95 9.42 -7.85
CA HIS A 100 9.04 9.80 -6.96
C HIS A 100 9.97 10.82 -7.62
N SER A 101 10.42 10.53 -8.84
CA SER A 101 11.29 11.41 -9.60
C SER A 101 10.65 12.78 -9.86
N ALA A 102 9.35 12.81 -10.16
CA ALA A 102 8.62 14.05 -10.40
C ALA A 102 8.47 14.89 -9.12
N VAL A 103 8.18 14.27 -7.98
CA VAL A 103 8.13 14.95 -6.67
C VAL A 103 9.48 15.55 -6.33
N LYS A 104 10.56 14.77 -6.42
CA LYS A 104 11.91 15.23 -6.07
C LYS A 104 12.46 16.31 -7.01
N ALA A 105 12.06 16.30 -8.28
CA ALA A 105 12.43 17.33 -9.25
C ALA A 105 11.77 18.70 -8.97
N ILE A 106 10.58 18.71 -8.32
CA ILE A 106 9.87 19.94 -7.95
C ILE A 106 10.35 20.45 -6.59
N ASN A 107 10.33 19.58 -5.59
CA ASN A 107 10.78 19.90 -4.24
C ASN A 107 11.42 18.64 -3.58
N PRO A 108 12.75 18.62 -3.41
CA PRO A 108 13.45 17.46 -2.82
C PRO A 108 13.07 17.19 -1.36
N ASN A 109 12.51 18.18 -0.65
CA ASN A 109 12.09 18.03 0.75
C ASN A 109 10.71 17.36 0.89
N VAL A 110 9.87 17.40 -0.15
CA VAL A 110 8.58 16.69 -0.14
C VAL A 110 8.81 15.18 -0.17
N THR A 111 8.25 14.48 0.80
CA THR A 111 8.38 13.03 0.89
C THR A 111 7.31 12.31 0.04
N PHE A 112 7.67 11.17 -0.53
CA PHE A 112 6.71 10.29 -1.21
C PHE A 112 6.69 8.91 -0.58
N GLY A 113 5.51 8.45 -0.19
CA GLY A 113 5.34 7.13 0.42
C GLY A 113 4.10 6.39 -0.04
N ILE A 114 4.13 5.08 0.17
CA ILE A 114 3.02 4.19 -0.19
C ILE A 114 2.59 3.39 1.04
N SER A 115 1.27 3.26 1.22
CA SER A 115 0.64 2.43 2.25
C SER A 115 0.11 1.13 1.63
N PRO A 116 0.95 0.10 1.49
CA PRO A 116 0.54 -1.16 0.88
C PRO A 116 -0.22 -2.04 1.88
N ALA A 117 -0.94 -3.04 1.34
CA ALA A 117 -1.53 -4.10 2.13
C ALA A 117 -0.48 -4.74 3.06
N GLY A 118 -0.85 -5.02 4.30
CA GLY A 118 0.09 -5.46 5.34
C GLY A 118 0.75 -6.81 5.09
N ASN A 119 0.14 -7.71 4.31
CA ASN A 119 0.72 -9.01 4.03
C ASN A 119 1.59 -8.98 2.75
N ILE A 120 2.91 -9.13 2.94
CA ILE A 120 3.90 -9.13 1.85
C ILE A 120 3.62 -10.22 0.80
N ASP A 121 3.10 -11.40 1.19
CA ASP A 121 2.81 -12.47 0.24
C ASP A 121 1.68 -12.07 -0.73
N ASN A 122 0.69 -11.31 -0.25
CA ASN A 122 -0.37 -10.77 -1.10
C ASN A 122 0.19 -9.75 -2.10
N LEU A 123 1.11 -8.89 -1.68
CA LEU A 123 1.73 -7.87 -2.53
C LEU A 123 2.54 -8.49 -3.67
N THR A 124 3.24 -9.58 -3.39
CA THR A 124 4.06 -10.31 -4.34
C THR A 124 3.29 -11.40 -5.09
N SER A 125 2.00 -11.54 -4.82
CA SER A 125 1.11 -12.51 -5.50
C SER A 125 1.08 -12.29 -7.01
N ARG A 126 0.84 -13.40 -7.75
CA ARG A 126 0.59 -13.34 -9.19
C ARG A 126 -0.82 -12.84 -9.54
N TYR A 127 -1.69 -12.67 -8.56
CA TYR A 127 -3.11 -12.39 -8.78
C TYR A 127 -3.54 -10.96 -8.45
N SER A 128 -2.75 -10.21 -7.66
CA SER A 128 -3.15 -8.89 -7.18
C SER A 128 -1.96 -7.98 -6.91
N TYR A 129 -2.22 -6.70 -6.70
CA TYR A 129 -1.29 -5.63 -6.33
C TYR A 129 -0.10 -5.42 -7.28
N TYR A 130 0.68 -6.45 -7.60
CA TYR A 130 1.90 -6.39 -8.43
C TYR A 130 2.96 -5.43 -7.90
N VAL A 131 3.04 -5.31 -6.58
CA VAL A 131 4.02 -4.49 -5.87
C VAL A 131 5.36 -5.22 -5.81
N ASP A 132 6.44 -4.53 -6.16
CA ASP A 132 7.81 -5.04 -6.07
C ASP A 132 8.49 -4.53 -4.80
N ILE A 133 7.97 -4.99 -3.65
CA ILE A 133 8.37 -4.47 -2.34
C ILE A 133 9.87 -4.60 -2.07
N ASN A 134 10.48 -5.70 -2.51
CA ASN A 134 11.92 -5.89 -2.34
C ASN A 134 12.74 -4.84 -3.09
N LYS A 135 12.32 -4.50 -4.31
CA LYS A 135 12.96 -3.45 -5.10
C LYS A 135 12.79 -2.08 -4.45
N TRP A 136 11.57 -1.75 -4.01
CA TRP A 136 11.29 -0.43 -3.43
C TRP A 136 12.02 -0.22 -2.10
N LEU A 137 12.10 -1.23 -1.24
CA LEU A 137 12.79 -1.13 0.04
C LEU A 137 14.32 -1.10 -0.08
N ASN A 138 14.88 -1.50 -1.22
CA ASN A 138 16.34 -1.56 -1.43
C ASN A 138 16.88 -0.47 -2.37
N SER A 139 16.05 0.48 -2.78
CA SER A 139 16.44 1.61 -3.63
C SER A 139 15.76 2.89 -3.16
N SER A 140 16.49 3.99 -3.14
CA SER A 140 15.95 5.33 -2.89
C SER A 140 15.20 5.96 -4.06
N ASP A 141 15.05 5.22 -5.19
CA ASP A 141 14.44 5.75 -6.42
C ASP A 141 12.91 5.64 -6.47
N TYR A 142 12.30 4.92 -5.53
CA TYR A 142 10.88 4.58 -5.59
C TYR A 142 10.03 5.28 -4.55
N VAL A 143 10.45 5.22 -3.29
CA VAL A 143 9.72 5.80 -2.16
C VAL A 143 10.69 6.26 -1.08
N ASP A 144 10.33 7.31 -0.35
CA ASP A 144 11.06 7.73 0.85
C ASP A 144 10.65 6.92 2.08
N TYR A 145 9.39 6.46 2.11
CA TYR A 145 8.88 5.59 3.16
C TYR A 145 7.84 4.59 2.65
N ILE A 146 7.67 3.52 3.42
CA ILE A 146 6.60 2.56 3.26
C ILE A 146 5.78 2.49 4.54
N CYS A 147 4.45 2.40 4.42
CA CYS A 147 3.53 2.38 5.56
C CYS A 147 2.57 1.18 5.48
N PRO A 148 3.03 -0.07 5.68
CA PRO A 148 2.17 -1.25 5.56
C PRO A 148 0.97 -1.20 6.50
N GLN A 149 -0.21 -1.52 5.98
CA GLN A 149 -1.48 -1.57 6.70
C GLN A 149 -1.56 -2.85 7.54
N ILE A 150 -0.90 -2.87 8.72
CA ILE A 150 -0.88 -4.03 9.60
C ILE A 150 -2.10 -3.98 10.53
N TYR A 151 -3.27 -4.17 9.94
CA TYR A 151 -4.58 -4.00 10.59
C TYR A 151 -5.07 -5.26 11.30
N TRP A 152 -4.19 -6.04 11.91
CA TRP A 152 -4.47 -7.27 12.65
C TRP A 152 -4.05 -7.18 14.11
N GLY A 153 -4.69 -7.99 14.95
CA GLY A 153 -4.29 -8.16 16.35
C GLY A 153 -3.14 -9.16 16.52
N PHE A 154 -2.61 -9.25 17.73
CA PHE A 154 -1.63 -10.30 18.09
C PHE A 154 -2.24 -11.71 18.10
N LYS A 155 -3.58 -11.80 18.23
CA LYS A 155 -4.32 -13.07 18.26
C LYS A 155 -4.95 -13.46 16.92
N HIS A 156 -4.63 -12.75 15.83
CA HIS A 156 -5.07 -13.13 14.49
C HIS A 156 -4.55 -14.53 14.14
N PRO A 157 -5.38 -15.44 13.57
CA PRO A 157 -4.97 -16.85 13.36
C PRO A 157 -3.78 -17.01 12.40
N TYR A 158 -3.71 -16.20 11.35
CA TYR A 158 -2.70 -16.34 10.27
C TYR A 158 -1.74 -15.14 10.16
N ALA A 159 -2.23 -13.92 10.39
CA ALA A 159 -1.48 -12.68 10.20
C ALA A 159 -1.31 -11.92 11.54
N LYS A 160 -0.67 -12.55 12.53
CA LYS A 160 -0.40 -11.92 13.83
C LYS A 160 0.42 -10.65 13.65
N PHE A 161 0.02 -9.57 14.33
CA PHE A 161 0.67 -8.26 14.26
C PHE A 161 2.20 -8.34 14.42
N ASP A 162 2.67 -9.07 15.43
CA ASP A 162 4.09 -9.24 15.71
C ASP A 162 4.84 -9.96 14.58
N LYS A 163 4.25 -11.00 14.00
CA LYS A 163 4.85 -11.76 12.90
C LYS A 163 4.94 -10.94 11.62
N VAL A 164 3.86 -10.23 11.30
CA VAL A 164 3.82 -9.37 10.11
C VAL A 164 4.79 -8.20 10.25
N THR A 165 4.80 -7.51 11.40
CA THR A 165 5.76 -6.43 11.70
C THR A 165 7.20 -6.92 11.55
N ASN A 166 7.55 -8.07 12.12
CA ASN A 166 8.90 -8.65 11.99
C ASN A 166 9.28 -8.89 10.53
N ARG A 167 8.35 -9.35 9.68
CA ARG A 167 8.63 -9.57 8.25
C ARG A 167 8.94 -8.26 7.54
N TRP A 168 8.18 -7.20 7.80
CA TRP A 168 8.42 -5.87 7.23
C TRP A 168 9.76 -5.29 7.66
N MET A 169 10.07 -5.33 8.96
CA MET A 169 11.36 -4.84 9.47
C MET A 169 12.54 -5.63 8.93
N LYS A 170 12.38 -6.95 8.72
CA LYS A 170 13.40 -7.79 8.06
C LYS A 170 13.57 -7.45 6.58
N ALA A 171 12.48 -7.16 5.86
CA ALA A 171 12.53 -6.79 4.46
C ALA A 171 13.21 -5.42 4.24
N ALA A 172 13.00 -4.48 5.16
CA ALA A 172 13.58 -3.12 5.13
C ALA A 172 14.94 -2.99 5.82
N LYS A 173 15.66 -4.07 6.04
CA LYS A 173 16.96 -4.06 6.77
C LYS A 173 18.04 -3.16 6.14
N SER A 174 17.93 -2.82 4.87
CA SER A 174 18.83 -1.91 4.16
C SER A 174 18.78 -0.46 4.68
N LYS A 175 17.73 -0.08 5.42
CA LYS A 175 17.46 1.27 5.96
C LYS A 175 17.49 2.42 4.93
N LYS A 176 17.37 2.10 3.64
CA LYS A 176 17.27 3.12 2.59
C LYS A 176 15.91 3.82 2.56
N VAL A 177 14.88 3.14 3.07
CA VAL A 177 13.49 3.58 3.09
C VAL A 177 12.97 3.49 4.52
N LYS A 178 12.31 4.54 5.01
CA LYS A 178 11.68 4.54 6.34
C LYS A 178 10.48 3.60 6.37
N VAL A 179 10.24 2.98 7.53
CA VAL A 179 9.10 2.09 7.73
C VAL A 179 8.20 2.65 8.81
N TYR A 180 7.04 3.13 8.42
CA TYR A 180 5.95 3.47 9.33
C TYR A 180 4.99 2.29 9.43
N ILE A 181 4.39 2.07 10.60
CA ILE A 181 3.44 0.98 10.78
C ILE A 181 2.02 1.53 10.81
N GLY A 182 1.20 1.11 9.84
CA GLY A 182 -0.23 1.39 9.81
C GLY A 182 -0.97 0.57 10.86
N ILE A 183 -1.69 1.24 11.76
CA ILE A 183 -2.41 0.65 12.90
C ILE A 183 -3.90 0.94 12.80
N ALA A 184 -4.75 -0.09 12.95
CA ALA A 184 -6.20 -0.03 12.83
C ALA A 184 -6.85 0.43 14.15
N VAL A 185 -7.01 1.73 14.36
CA VAL A 185 -7.72 2.28 15.51
C VAL A 185 -9.20 1.89 15.50
N TYR A 186 -9.82 1.86 14.30
CA TYR A 186 -11.23 1.51 14.09
C TYR A 186 -11.62 0.11 14.60
N ARG A 187 -10.66 -0.75 14.88
CA ARG A 187 -10.93 -2.08 15.46
C ARG A 187 -11.04 -2.07 16.98
N ALA A 188 -10.41 -1.08 17.64
CA ALA A 188 -10.32 -1.04 19.11
C ALA A 188 -11.70 -0.80 19.75
N GLY A 189 -12.10 -1.68 20.64
CA GLY A 189 -13.42 -1.68 21.29
C GLY A 189 -14.51 -2.41 20.50
N HIS A 190 -14.24 -2.83 19.26
CA HIS A 190 -15.21 -3.52 18.41
C HIS A 190 -15.03 -5.04 18.41
N ASN A 191 -16.14 -5.78 18.22
CA ASN A 191 -16.13 -7.24 18.05
C ASN A 191 -15.78 -7.62 16.61
N THR A 192 -14.54 -7.39 16.22
CA THR A 192 -14.06 -7.53 14.83
C THR A 192 -12.79 -8.37 14.76
N GLY A 193 -12.50 -8.95 13.61
CA GLY A 193 -11.30 -9.75 13.37
C GLY A 193 -11.60 -11.19 12.95
N ALA A 194 -10.55 -11.93 12.62
CA ALA A 194 -10.60 -13.31 12.18
C ALA A 194 -10.48 -14.27 13.38
N GLY A 195 -11.57 -14.97 13.67
CA GLY A 195 -11.59 -15.91 14.78
C GLY A 195 -11.90 -15.28 16.14
N SER A 196 -12.34 -16.11 17.08
CA SER A 196 -12.85 -15.69 18.38
C SER A 196 -11.80 -14.99 19.25
N ARG A 197 -10.54 -15.45 19.18
CA ARG A 197 -9.43 -14.90 19.99
C ARG A 197 -9.08 -13.47 19.59
N GLU A 198 -9.01 -13.18 18.30
CA GLU A 198 -8.73 -11.83 17.82
C GLU A 198 -9.93 -10.90 18.08
N ARG A 199 -11.16 -11.37 17.85
CA ARG A 199 -12.35 -10.59 18.18
C ARG A 199 -12.40 -10.18 19.64
N ARG A 200 -12.08 -11.11 20.57
CA ARG A 200 -11.99 -10.82 22.01
C ARG A 200 -10.87 -9.81 22.30
N GLU A 201 -9.71 -9.96 21.66
CA GLU A 201 -8.59 -9.02 21.82
C GLU A 201 -9.03 -7.59 21.46
N TRP A 202 -9.58 -7.37 20.26
CA TRP A 202 -10.03 -6.06 19.83
C TRP A 202 -11.15 -5.49 20.72
N LYS A 203 -12.12 -6.31 21.10
CA LYS A 203 -13.25 -5.88 21.92
C LYS A 203 -12.86 -5.51 23.36
N SER A 204 -11.95 -6.25 23.97
CA SER A 204 -11.76 -6.22 25.43
C SER A 204 -10.37 -5.78 25.88
N ASP A 205 -9.32 -5.87 25.04
CA ASP A 205 -7.98 -5.45 25.43
C ASP A 205 -7.74 -3.96 25.13
N ALA A 206 -7.99 -3.11 26.12
CA ALA A 206 -7.72 -1.67 25.99
C ALA A 206 -6.22 -1.34 25.81
N ASN A 207 -5.31 -2.29 25.92
CA ASN A 207 -3.89 -2.07 25.69
C ASN A 207 -3.42 -2.52 24.29
N VAL A 208 -4.30 -3.03 23.43
CA VAL A 208 -3.90 -3.58 22.13
C VAL A 208 -3.10 -2.59 21.29
N LEU A 209 -3.59 -1.36 21.11
CA LEU A 209 -2.89 -0.30 20.37
C LEU A 209 -1.55 0.10 21.01
N LYS A 210 -1.54 0.26 22.34
CA LYS A 210 -0.32 0.52 23.12
C LYS A 210 0.73 -0.56 22.89
N LYS A 211 0.33 -1.84 22.99
CA LYS A 211 1.22 -3.00 22.78
C LYS A 211 1.77 -3.02 21.36
N GLN A 212 0.95 -2.68 20.35
CA GLN A 212 1.37 -2.62 18.95
C GLN A 212 2.47 -1.57 18.75
N VAL A 213 2.29 -0.36 19.26
CA VAL A 213 3.30 0.71 19.19
C VAL A 213 4.58 0.30 19.91
N GLN A 214 4.49 -0.20 21.14
CA GLN A 214 5.66 -0.63 21.89
C GLN A 214 6.43 -1.74 21.18
N TYR A 215 5.71 -2.72 20.62
CA TYR A 215 6.33 -3.80 19.88
C TYR A 215 7.05 -3.31 18.62
N ALA A 216 6.39 -2.50 17.80
CA ALA A 216 6.97 -1.99 16.56
C ALA A 216 8.18 -1.06 16.80
N ARG A 217 8.13 -0.22 17.85
CA ARG A 217 9.31 0.57 18.29
C ARG A 217 10.48 -0.32 18.66
N LYS A 218 10.23 -1.37 19.47
CA LYS A 218 11.29 -2.35 19.81
C LYS A 218 11.91 -3.02 18.59
N LYS A 219 11.18 -3.07 17.45
CA LYS A 219 11.67 -3.62 16.18
C LYS A 219 12.35 -2.56 15.30
N GLY A 220 12.39 -1.31 15.72
CA GLY A 220 13.10 -0.24 15.03
C GLY A 220 12.30 0.40 13.89
N CYS A 221 10.96 0.42 13.95
CA CYS A 221 10.17 1.19 12.99
C CYS A 221 10.38 2.70 13.19
N ASP A 222 10.22 3.46 12.11
CA ASP A 222 10.46 4.92 12.10
C ASP A 222 9.26 5.72 12.59
N GLY A 223 8.07 5.13 12.66
CA GLY A 223 6.86 5.80 13.14
C GLY A 223 5.58 5.02 12.88
N PHE A 224 4.43 5.72 13.00
CA PHE A 224 3.11 5.11 12.96
C PHE A 224 2.12 5.98 12.16
N ALA A 225 1.20 5.32 11.45
CA ALA A 225 -0.01 5.92 10.90
C ALA A 225 -1.23 5.25 11.55
N PHE A 226 -2.11 6.05 12.15
CA PHE A 226 -3.30 5.56 12.84
C PHE A 226 -4.53 5.75 11.96
N PHE A 227 -5.13 4.66 11.53
CA PHE A 227 -6.32 4.67 10.70
C PHE A 227 -7.54 4.35 11.57
N ASP A 228 -8.50 5.30 11.78
CA ASP A 228 -8.39 6.65 11.21
C ASP A 228 -8.59 7.74 12.28
N TYR A 229 -8.66 8.99 11.86
CA TYR A 229 -8.81 10.14 12.75
C TYR A 229 -10.15 10.17 13.49
N GLN A 230 -11.24 9.74 12.85
CA GLN A 230 -12.56 9.68 13.49
C GLN A 230 -12.55 8.68 14.63
N ASP A 231 -11.90 7.54 14.44
CA ASP A 231 -11.78 6.51 15.48
C ASP A 231 -10.87 6.91 16.64
N LEU A 232 -9.92 7.81 16.42
CA LEU A 232 -9.15 8.42 17.53
C LEU A 232 -10.03 9.26 18.47
N LYS A 233 -11.19 9.73 18.01
CA LYS A 233 -12.18 10.52 18.78
C LYS A 233 -13.40 9.69 19.22
N SER A 234 -13.54 8.46 18.73
CA SER A 234 -14.70 7.60 18.99
C SER A 234 -14.79 7.21 20.47
N ARG A 235 -16.01 7.19 21.00
CA ARG A 235 -16.29 6.68 22.37
C ARG A 235 -15.90 5.21 22.50
N THR A 236 -16.07 4.41 21.44
CA THR A 236 -15.78 2.98 21.45
C THR A 236 -14.30 2.69 21.62
N SER A 237 -13.43 3.42 20.94
CA SER A 237 -11.96 3.27 21.03
C SER A 237 -11.34 4.06 22.19
N ALA A 238 -12.09 4.92 22.89
CA ALA A 238 -11.57 5.90 23.86
C ALA A 238 -10.64 5.29 24.90
N LYS A 239 -10.98 4.12 25.46
CA LYS A 239 -10.12 3.44 26.47
C LYS A 239 -8.77 3.03 25.86
N ALA A 240 -8.77 2.49 24.65
CA ALA A 240 -7.56 2.08 23.96
C ALA A 240 -6.71 3.30 23.55
N VAL A 241 -7.33 4.35 23.03
CA VAL A 241 -6.67 5.61 22.67
C VAL A 241 -6.05 6.30 23.90
N LYS A 242 -6.74 6.32 25.03
CA LYS A 242 -6.18 6.83 26.32
C LYS A 242 -4.89 6.07 26.71
N ARG A 243 -4.86 4.74 26.52
CA ARG A 243 -3.67 3.93 26.80
C ARG A 243 -2.57 4.15 25.75
N LEU A 244 -2.95 4.29 24.48
CA LEU A 244 -2.05 4.60 23.38
C LEU A 244 -1.30 5.92 23.62
N LYS A 245 -2.01 7.00 23.96
CA LYS A 245 -1.43 8.34 24.23
C LYS A 245 -0.30 8.32 25.26
N LYS A 246 -0.32 7.39 26.23
CA LYS A 246 0.73 7.27 27.26
C LYS A 246 2.09 6.83 26.71
N VAL A 247 2.14 6.28 25.50
CA VAL A 247 3.38 5.77 24.85
C VAL A 247 3.76 6.54 23.60
N LEU A 248 3.00 7.56 23.22
CA LEU A 248 3.34 8.46 22.10
C LEU A 248 4.15 9.68 22.50
N LYS A 249 4.31 9.88 23.83
CA LYS A 249 5.15 10.94 24.39
C LYS A 249 6.61 10.54 24.34
#